data_ac5e10f00f163aba82f806e1631bedf5
#
_entry.id   ac5e10f00f163aba82f806e1631bedf5
#
_cell.length_a   1.000
_cell.length_b   1.000
_cell.length_c   1.000
_cell.angle_alpha   90.00
_cell.angle_beta   90.00
_cell.angle_gamma   90.00
#
_symmetry.space_group_name_H-M   'P 1'
#
loop_
_entity.id
_entity.type
_entity.pdbx_description
1 polymer ?
#
loop_
_entity_poly.entity_id
_entity_poly.type
_entity_poly.pdbx_seq_one_letter_code
_entity_poly.pdbx_strand_id
1 'polypeptide(L)'
;LDADHLCLTVKKVDQGLVSSWLVEKSQVGDILRLGQPYGDMQQSIQTPKLLLLAAGSGITPMLSLIESLSQTKQLNKTPVQLMYWVKTHQDAAYTDYLKEIAENFPNFSYQIFYTQEQDQRLNQNHVETLGALNEITVYACGPSGFASTAESLFAEAAVLQTEAFSLSQFSAEQTDIGFINVTLTKSNKTVAIPKGQSILSSLEQQGIKPNHGCRMGICNKCACTKAQ
;
A
#
# COMPACT_ATOMS: atom_id res chain seq x y z
N LEU A 1 -0.96 -16.54 12.45
CA LEU A 1 0.47 -16.46 12.14
C LEU A 1 1.20 -17.33 13.16
N ASP A 2 1.87 -18.37 12.66
CA ASP A 2 2.82 -19.11 13.47
C ASP A 2 3.97 -18.15 13.82
N ALA A 3 4.31 -18.02 15.10
CA ALA A 3 5.31 -17.06 15.57
C ALA A 3 6.70 -17.28 14.95
N ASP A 4 6.93 -18.44 14.37
CA ASP A 4 8.21 -18.86 13.81
C ASP A 4 8.31 -18.67 12.27
N HIS A 5 7.26 -18.23 11.61
CA HIS A 5 7.23 -18.08 10.16
C HIS A 5 6.76 -16.69 9.71
N LEU A 6 7.49 -16.11 8.79
CA LEU A 6 7.12 -14.89 8.09
C LEU A 6 6.79 -15.22 6.63
N CYS A 7 5.58 -14.88 6.19
CA CYS A 7 5.15 -15.08 4.82
C CYS A 7 5.33 -13.79 4.01
N LEU A 8 6.03 -13.87 2.88
CA LEU A 8 6.23 -12.76 1.97
C LEU A 8 5.61 -13.07 0.61
N THR A 9 4.81 -12.16 0.09
CA THR A 9 4.32 -12.22 -1.29
C THR A 9 5.11 -11.26 -2.15
N VAL A 10 5.74 -11.78 -3.19
CA VAL A 10 6.58 -10.99 -4.09
C VAL A 10 6.02 -11.02 -5.50
N LYS A 11 5.68 -9.85 -6.03
CA LYS A 11 5.39 -9.68 -7.46
C LYS A 11 6.70 -9.34 -8.19
N LYS A 12 7.05 -10.17 -9.19
CA LYS A 12 8.19 -9.86 -10.07
C LYS A 12 7.92 -8.58 -10.85
N VAL A 13 8.88 -7.68 -10.85
CA VAL A 13 8.87 -6.43 -11.62
C VAL A 13 9.91 -6.53 -12.72
N ASP A 14 9.59 -6.08 -13.93
CA ASP A 14 10.54 -6.04 -15.04
C ASP A 14 11.81 -5.30 -14.63
N GLN A 15 12.97 -5.92 -14.89
CA GLN A 15 14.31 -5.42 -14.51
C GLN A 15 14.51 -5.20 -12.99
N GLY A 16 13.60 -5.71 -12.16
CA GLY A 16 13.72 -5.64 -10.71
C GLY A 16 14.77 -6.63 -10.18
N LEU A 17 15.87 -6.14 -9.63
CA LEU A 17 16.96 -6.99 -9.15
C LEU A 17 16.51 -7.95 -8.03
N VAL A 18 15.86 -7.42 -7.00
CA VAL A 18 15.46 -8.19 -5.82
C VAL A 18 14.25 -9.07 -6.12
N SER A 19 13.20 -8.53 -6.75
CA SER A 19 12.00 -9.30 -7.06
C SER A 19 12.26 -10.43 -8.06
N SER A 20 13.11 -10.20 -9.08
CA SER A 20 13.51 -11.25 -10.01
C SER A 20 14.33 -12.32 -9.32
N TRP A 21 15.26 -11.95 -8.45
CA TRP A 21 16.05 -12.92 -7.70
C TRP A 21 15.17 -13.78 -6.79
N LEU A 22 14.27 -13.15 -6.02
CA LEU A 22 13.35 -13.87 -5.12
C LEU A 22 12.44 -14.85 -5.86
N VAL A 23 11.92 -14.46 -7.04
CA VAL A 23 10.96 -15.29 -7.77
C VAL A 23 11.64 -16.39 -8.62
N GLU A 24 12.81 -16.12 -9.16
CA GLU A 24 13.44 -17.00 -10.17
C GLU A 24 14.64 -17.78 -9.65
N LYS A 25 15.33 -17.30 -8.63
CA LYS A 25 16.64 -17.81 -8.24
C LYS A 25 16.76 -18.23 -6.78
N SER A 26 15.90 -17.70 -5.89
CA SER A 26 15.98 -18.06 -4.47
C SER A 26 15.64 -19.53 -4.22
N GLN A 27 16.35 -20.13 -3.30
CA GLN A 27 16.21 -21.53 -2.94
C GLN A 27 16.08 -21.71 -1.43
N VAL A 28 15.54 -22.83 -1.01
CA VAL A 28 15.49 -23.20 0.41
C VAL A 28 16.90 -23.25 0.97
N GLY A 29 17.13 -22.53 2.07
CA GLY A 29 18.45 -22.35 2.69
C GLY A 29 19.12 -21.01 2.42
N ASP A 30 18.59 -20.21 1.50
CA ASP A 30 19.07 -18.84 1.28
C ASP A 30 18.77 -17.97 2.51
N ILE A 31 19.73 -17.11 2.86
CA ILE A 31 19.61 -16.19 3.99
C ILE A 31 19.20 -14.81 3.49
N LEU A 32 18.06 -14.34 3.97
CA LEU A 32 17.57 -12.99 3.70
C LEU A 32 17.75 -12.07 4.91
N ARG A 33 18.18 -10.84 4.67
CA ARG A 33 18.18 -9.79 5.69
C ARG A 33 16.95 -8.92 5.49
N LEU A 34 16.06 -8.95 6.47
CA LEU A 34 14.87 -8.11 6.47
C LEU A 34 15.10 -6.88 7.35
N GLY A 35 14.63 -5.73 6.89
CA GLY A 35 14.51 -4.55 7.74
C GLY A 35 13.37 -4.72 8.76
N GLN A 36 13.30 -3.82 9.73
CA GLN A 36 12.13 -3.77 10.61
C GLN A 36 10.88 -3.44 9.80
N PRO A 37 9.73 -4.04 10.11
CA PRO A 37 8.47 -3.69 9.50
C PRO A 37 8.15 -2.21 9.77
N TYR A 38 7.45 -1.58 8.84
CA TYR A 38 6.99 -0.20 8.92
C TYR A 38 5.65 -0.08 8.19
N GLY A 39 4.93 0.98 8.48
CA GLY A 39 3.61 1.29 7.95
C GLY A 39 2.67 1.67 9.07
N ASP A 40 1.63 2.40 8.74
CA ASP A 40 0.67 2.92 9.70
C ASP A 40 -0.68 2.19 9.62
N MET A 41 -0.82 1.21 8.71
CA MET A 41 -2.04 0.43 8.55
C MET A 41 -2.20 -0.52 9.74
N GLN A 42 -2.94 -0.07 10.74
CA GLN A 42 -3.22 -0.83 11.96
C GLN A 42 -4.67 -1.29 11.96
N GLN A 43 -4.87 -2.51 12.43
CA GLN A 43 -6.22 -3.03 12.63
C GLN A 43 -6.94 -2.21 13.71
N SER A 44 -7.89 -1.40 13.29
CA SER A 44 -8.81 -0.68 14.16
C SER A 44 -10.21 -0.82 13.61
N ILE A 45 -10.96 -1.80 14.10
CA ILE A 45 -12.35 -1.96 13.72
C ILE A 45 -13.20 -1.21 14.74
N GLN A 46 -13.54 0.01 14.41
CA GLN A 46 -14.38 0.88 15.24
C GLN A 46 -15.79 1.08 14.67
N THR A 47 -16.07 0.45 13.52
CA THR A 47 -17.30 0.63 12.78
C THR A 47 -18.02 -0.69 12.55
N PRO A 48 -19.35 -0.65 12.27
CA PRO A 48 -20.13 -1.84 12.00
C PRO A 48 -19.68 -2.62 10.76
N LYS A 49 -19.00 -1.98 9.78
CA LYS A 49 -18.62 -2.58 8.50
C LYS A 49 -17.17 -2.26 8.15
N LEU A 50 -16.47 -3.23 7.59
CA LEU A 50 -15.10 -3.10 7.10
C LEU A 50 -15.07 -3.28 5.58
N LEU A 51 -14.46 -2.33 4.88
CA LEU A 51 -14.21 -2.37 3.44
C LEU A 51 -12.71 -2.41 3.18
N LEU A 52 -12.27 -3.43 2.46
CA LEU A 52 -10.90 -3.64 2.04
C LEU A 52 -10.79 -3.36 0.53
N LEU A 53 -9.95 -2.42 0.14
CA LEU A 53 -9.71 -2.05 -1.26
C LEU A 53 -8.28 -2.42 -1.62
N ALA A 54 -8.10 -3.33 -2.55
CA ALA A 54 -6.79 -3.82 -2.96
C ALA A 54 -6.55 -3.61 -4.46
N ALA A 55 -5.36 -3.16 -4.85
CA ALA A 55 -4.97 -3.16 -6.26
C ALA A 55 -3.61 -3.83 -6.45
N GLY A 56 -3.58 -4.88 -7.30
CA GLY A 56 -2.38 -5.67 -7.57
C GLY A 56 -1.76 -6.26 -6.30
N SER A 57 -0.49 -5.98 -6.04
CA SER A 57 0.20 -6.42 -4.82
C SER A 57 -0.35 -5.81 -3.52
N GLY A 58 -1.19 -4.78 -3.59
CA GLY A 58 -1.89 -4.22 -2.44
C GLY A 58 -2.88 -5.19 -1.77
N ILE A 59 -3.08 -6.36 -2.32
CA ILE A 59 -3.81 -7.46 -1.68
C ILE A 59 -3.11 -7.94 -0.40
N THR A 60 -1.79 -7.83 -0.29
CA THR A 60 -1.01 -8.45 0.80
C THR A 60 -1.36 -7.95 2.19
N PRO A 61 -1.48 -6.64 2.49
CA PRO A 61 -1.94 -6.20 3.80
C PRO A 61 -3.41 -6.59 4.06
N MET A 62 -4.24 -6.67 3.02
CA MET A 62 -5.63 -7.11 3.18
C MET A 62 -5.70 -8.59 3.58
N LEU A 63 -4.85 -9.45 3.02
CA LEU A 63 -4.74 -10.86 3.43
C LEU A 63 -4.33 -10.97 4.90
N SER A 64 -3.36 -10.15 5.34
CA SER A 64 -2.92 -10.13 6.73
C SER A 64 -4.06 -9.71 7.69
N LEU A 65 -4.86 -8.72 7.30
CA LEU A 65 -6.05 -8.30 8.06
C LEU A 65 -7.11 -9.42 8.10
N ILE A 66 -7.44 -10.01 6.96
CA ILE A 66 -8.42 -11.11 6.85
C ILE A 66 -7.99 -12.29 7.72
N GLU A 67 -6.72 -12.68 7.66
CA GLU A 67 -6.17 -13.77 8.48
C GLU A 67 -6.30 -13.46 9.99
N SER A 68 -5.91 -12.26 10.41
CA SER A 68 -6.05 -11.83 11.80
C SER A 68 -7.52 -11.82 12.27
N LEU A 69 -8.44 -11.36 11.41
CA LEU A 69 -9.89 -11.35 11.70
C LEU A 69 -10.48 -12.76 11.77
N SER A 70 -9.98 -13.67 10.94
CA SER A 70 -10.35 -15.09 10.96
C SER A 70 -9.90 -15.75 12.27
N GLN A 71 -8.62 -15.62 12.62
CA GLN A 71 -8.06 -16.20 13.85
C GLN A 71 -8.73 -15.68 15.13
N THR A 72 -9.06 -14.40 15.17
CA THR A 72 -9.78 -13.77 16.29
C THR A 72 -11.28 -13.98 16.25
N LYS A 73 -11.80 -14.73 15.26
CA LYS A 73 -13.24 -14.97 15.02
C LYS A 73 -14.06 -13.67 14.82
N GLN A 74 -13.42 -12.59 14.48
CA GLN A 74 -14.10 -11.32 14.20
C GLN A 74 -14.86 -11.35 12.88
N LEU A 75 -14.45 -12.15 11.89
CA LEU A 75 -15.20 -12.40 10.67
C LEU A 75 -16.61 -12.98 10.91
N ASN A 76 -16.85 -13.60 12.06
CA ASN A 76 -18.18 -14.06 12.44
C ASN A 76 -19.11 -12.94 12.93
N LYS A 77 -18.56 -11.76 13.23
CA LYS A 77 -19.29 -10.67 13.89
C LYS A 77 -19.37 -9.40 13.04
N THR A 78 -18.33 -9.14 12.26
CA THR A 78 -18.17 -7.91 11.49
C THR A 78 -18.29 -8.21 10.02
N PRO A 79 -19.24 -7.59 9.28
CA PRO A 79 -19.27 -7.65 7.84
C PRO A 79 -17.99 -7.08 7.23
N VAL A 80 -17.31 -7.89 6.43
CA VAL A 80 -16.07 -7.53 5.73
C VAL A 80 -16.28 -7.73 4.23
N GLN A 81 -16.04 -6.69 3.46
CA GLN A 81 -16.09 -6.75 2.01
C GLN A 81 -14.72 -6.42 1.43
N LEU A 82 -14.20 -7.31 0.59
CA LEU A 82 -12.98 -7.07 -0.19
C LEU A 82 -13.32 -6.73 -1.63
N MET A 83 -12.83 -5.60 -2.12
CA MET A 83 -12.83 -5.24 -3.53
C MET A 83 -11.39 -5.29 -4.03
N TYR A 84 -11.12 -6.15 -5.02
CA TYR A 84 -9.77 -6.44 -5.50
C TYR A 84 -9.62 -6.15 -6.99
N TRP A 85 -8.77 -5.18 -7.34
CA TRP A 85 -8.48 -4.79 -8.71
C TRP A 85 -7.18 -5.40 -9.21
N VAL A 86 -7.24 -6.07 -10.34
CA VAL A 86 -6.09 -6.63 -11.06
C VAL A 86 -6.18 -6.29 -12.55
N LYS A 87 -5.10 -6.46 -13.30
CA LYS A 87 -5.11 -6.18 -14.74
C LYS A 87 -5.94 -7.23 -15.48
N THR A 88 -5.63 -8.49 -15.26
CA THR A 88 -6.23 -9.64 -15.94
C THR A 88 -6.55 -10.76 -14.93
N HIS A 89 -7.27 -11.77 -15.35
CA HIS A 89 -7.52 -12.98 -14.53
C HIS A 89 -6.24 -13.65 -14.07
N GLN A 90 -5.18 -13.63 -14.89
CA GLN A 90 -3.89 -14.24 -14.55
C GLN A 90 -3.14 -13.49 -13.46
N ASP A 91 -3.44 -12.20 -13.27
CA ASP A 91 -2.85 -11.37 -12.20
C ASP A 91 -3.56 -11.54 -10.84
N ALA A 92 -4.72 -12.22 -10.81
CA ALA A 92 -5.48 -12.41 -9.59
C ALA A 92 -4.82 -13.45 -8.68
N ALA A 93 -4.14 -12.99 -7.64
CA ALA A 93 -3.52 -13.85 -6.66
C ALA A 93 -4.51 -14.23 -5.54
N TYR A 94 -4.30 -15.40 -4.94
CA TYR A 94 -5.05 -15.90 -3.76
C TYR A 94 -6.55 -16.15 -3.98
N THR A 95 -7.00 -16.38 -5.20
CA THR A 95 -8.41 -16.60 -5.50
C THR A 95 -9.01 -17.79 -4.75
N ASP A 96 -8.27 -18.91 -4.65
CA ASP A 96 -8.71 -20.11 -3.93
C ASP A 96 -8.82 -19.84 -2.41
N TYR A 97 -7.86 -19.13 -1.84
CA TYR A 97 -7.90 -18.71 -0.44
C TYR A 97 -9.09 -17.79 -0.15
N LEU A 98 -9.33 -16.80 -0.99
CA LEU A 98 -10.46 -15.89 -0.82
C LEU A 98 -11.80 -16.62 -0.93
N LYS A 99 -11.89 -17.62 -1.82
CA LYS A 99 -13.05 -18.48 -1.95
C LYS A 99 -13.27 -19.31 -0.67
N GLU A 100 -12.22 -19.94 -0.16
CA GLU A 100 -12.27 -20.72 1.08
C GLU A 100 -12.73 -19.87 2.26
N ILE A 101 -12.21 -18.66 2.42
CA ILE A 101 -12.64 -17.74 3.49
C ILE A 101 -14.11 -17.37 3.32
N ALA A 102 -14.58 -17.07 2.11
CA ALA A 102 -15.98 -16.73 1.87
C ALA A 102 -16.95 -17.89 2.13
N GLU A 103 -16.52 -19.13 1.88
CA GLU A 103 -17.29 -20.33 2.21
C GLU A 103 -17.37 -20.58 3.72
N ASN A 104 -16.31 -20.27 4.46
CA ASN A 104 -16.23 -20.51 5.91
C ASN A 104 -16.79 -19.38 6.77
N PHE A 105 -16.85 -18.14 6.24
CA PHE A 105 -17.27 -16.95 6.98
C PHE A 105 -18.38 -16.19 6.23
N PRO A 106 -19.65 -16.39 6.57
CA PRO A 106 -20.78 -15.74 5.87
C PRO A 106 -20.77 -14.20 5.88
N ASN A 107 -20.06 -13.58 6.83
CA ASN A 107 -19.89 -12.13 6.90
C ASN A 107 -18.73 -11.60 6.02
N PHE A 108 -17.98 -12.48 5.37
CA PHE A 108 -16.96 -12.10 4.41
C PHE A 108 -17.46 -12.24 2.99
N SER A 109 -17.24 -11.21 2.19
CA SER A 109 -17.51 -11.25 0.75
C SER A 109 -16.35 -10.62 -0.02
N TYR A 110 -16.14 -11.05 -1.26
CA TYR A 110 -15.15 -10.45 -2.11
C TYR A 110 -15.63 -10.31 -3.55
N GLN A 111 -15.04 -9.36 -4.26
CA GLN A 111 -15.26 -9.16 -5.69
C GLN A 111 -13.93 -8.79 -6.35
N ILE A 112 -13.65 -9.40 -7.51
CA ILE A 112 -12.45 -9.11 -8.29
C ILE A 112 -12.84 -8.33 -9.54
N PHE A 113 -12.10 -7.27 -9.84
CA PHE A 113 -12.30 -6.37 -10.97
C PHE A 113 -11.10 -6.43 -11.92
N TYR A 114 -11.34 -6.54 -13.21
CA TYR A 114 -10.31 -6.74 -14.24
C TYR A 114 -10.16 -5.50 -15.10
N THR A 115 -9.12 -4.70 -14.82
CA THR A 115 -8.98 -3.35 -15.38
C THR A 115 -8.59 -3.31 -16.86
N GLN A 116 -8.00 -4.38 -17.40
CA GLN A 116 -7.64 -4.46 -18.81
C GLN A 116 -8.62 -5.27 -19.65
N GLU A 117 -9.41 -6.12 -19.02
CA GLU A 117 -10.37 -6.97 -19.70
C GLU A 117 -11.77 -6.34 -19.75
N GLN A 118 -12.13 -5.56 -18.74
CA GLN A 118 -13.49 -5.03 -18.57
C GLN A 118 -13.54 -3.53 -18.25
N ASP A 119 -12.38 -2.85 -18.28
CA ASP A 119 -12.21 -1.42 -17.90
C ASP A 119 -12.83 -1.04 -16.54
N GLN A 120 -12.82 -1.96 -15.59
CA GLN A 120 -13.44 -1.81 -14.28
C GLN A 120 -12.50 -1.14 -13.27
N ARG A 121 -12.10 0.10 -13.51
CA ARG A 121 -11.30 0.87 -12.55
C ARG A 121 -12.16 1.35 -11.39
N LEU A 122 -11.53 1.56 -10.22
CA LEU A 122 -12.20 2.15 -9.07
C LEU A 122 -12.81 3.52 -9.43
N ASN A 123 -14.10 3.68 -9.20
CA ASN A 123 -14.87 4.88 -9.52
C ASN A 123 -16.08 5.04 -8.59
N GLN A 124 -16.85 6.11 -8.77
CA GLN A 124 -18.01 6.48 -7.96
C GLN A 124 -19.10 5.37 -7.89
N ASN A 125 -19.32 4.61 -8.97
CA ASN A 125 -20.34 3.57 -8.97
C ASN A 125 -20.10 2.49 -7.90
N HIS A 126 -18.81 2.23 -7.56
CA HIS A 126 -18.47 1.28 -6.50
C HIS A 126 -18.87 1.81 -5.11
N VAL A 127 -18.82 3.13 -4.92
CA VAL A 127 -19.21 3.78 -3.66
C VAL A 127 -20.72 3.73 -3.45
N GLU A 128 -21.49 3.99 -4.50
CA GLU A 128 -22.96 4.06 -4.45
C GLU A 128 -23.63 2.76 -3.96
N THR A 129 -22.94 1.64 -4.11
CA THR A 129 -23.45 0.33 -3.67
C THR A 129 -23.25 0.04 -2.18
N LEU A 130 -22.51 0.88 -1.45
CA LEU A 130 -22.00 0.56 -0.11
C LEU A 130 -22.88 1.04 1.04
N GLY A 131 -23.80 1.98 0.79
CA GLY A 131 -24.59 2.65 1.82
C GLY A 131 -23.85 3.82 2.48
N ALA A 132 -24.14 4.10 3.74
CA ALA A 132 -23.60 5.26 4.46
C ALA A 132 -22.10 5.09 4.75
N LEU A 133 -21.26 5.93 4.14
CA LEU A 133 -19.81 5.85 4.27
C LEU A 133 -19.33 6.15 5.70
N ASN A 134 -19.99 7.03 6.42
CA ASN A 134 -19.66 7.39 7.79
C ASN A 134 -19.84 6.24 8.81
N GLU A 135 -20.31 5.08 8.37
CA GLU A 135 -20.42 3.85 9.17
C GLU A 135 -19.41 2.78 8.75
N ILE A 136 -18.49 3.11 7.83
CA ILE A 136 -17.55 2.15 7.23
C ILE A 136 -16.12 2.51 7.62
N THR A 137 -15.34 1.52 8.05
CA THR A 137 -13.87 1.60 8.07
C THR A 137 -13.35 1.11 6.73
N VAL A 138 -12.52 1.92 6.07
CA VAL A 138 -11.94 1.62 4.76
C VAL A 138 -10.42 1.48 4.89
N TYR A 139 -9.89 0.36 4.40
CA TYR A 139 -8.47 0.16 4.17
C TYR A 139 -8.23 0.05 2.67
N ALA A 140 -7.32 0.86 2.14
CA ALA A 140 -6.99 0.84 0.72
C ALA A 140 -5.48 0.70 0.50
N CYS A 141 -5.06 -0.27 -0.31
CA CYS A 141 -3.67 -0.47 -0.66
C CYS A 141 -3.49 -0.81 -2.14
N GLY A 142 -2.50 -0.18 -2.76
CA GLY A 142 -2.19 -0.37 -4.18
C GLY A 142 -1.21 0.66 -4.73
N PRO A 143 -1.15 0.83 -6.05
CA PRO A 143 -0.39 1.91 -6.68
C PRO A 143 -0.87 3.28 -6.22
N SER A 144 0.01 4.29 -6.24
CA SER A 144 -0.30 5.65 -5.74
C SER A 144 -1.58 6.25 -6.34
N GLY A 145 -1.81 6.08 -7.64
CA GLY A 145 -3.03 6.56 -8.28
C GLY A 145 -4.30 5.88 -7.75
N PHE A 146 -4.23 4.59 -7.40
CA PHE A 146 -5.35 3.88 -6.77
C PHE A 146 -5.61 4.39 -5.35
N ALA A 147 -4.54 4.56 -4.55
CA ALA A 147 -4.65 5.10 -3.20
C ALA A 147 -5.25 6.52 -3.19
N SER A 148 -4.78 7.41 -4.06
CA SER A 148 -5.35 8.77 -4.20
C SER A 148 -6.80 8.77 -4.67
N THR A 149 -7.18 7.85 -5.56
CA THR A 149 -8.59 7.69 -5.96
C THR A 149 -9.44 7.23 -4.77
N ALA A 150 -8.95 6.26 -3.99
CA ALA A 150 -9.64 5.81 -2.80
C ALA A 150 -9.78 6.94 -1.76
N GLU A 151 -8.74 7.72 -1.53
CA GLU A 151 -8.79 8.91 -0.65
C GLU A 151 -9.88 9.90 -1.06
N SER A 152 -9.99 10.17 -2.35
CA SER A 152 -11.01 11.10 -2.87
C SER A 152 -12.42 10.53 -2.74
N LEU A 153 -12.62 9.25 -3.10
CA LEU A 153 -13.95 8.63 -3.13
C LEU A 153 -14.49 8.28 -1.73
N PHE A 154 -13.62 7.98 -0.80
CA PHE A 154 -13.97 7.56 0.56
C PHE A 154 -13.64 8.59 1.64
N ALA A 155 -13.53 9.88 1.26
CA ALA A 155 -13.22 10.96 2.19
C ALA A 155 -14.23 11.09 3.35
N GLU A 156 -15.48 10.65 3.15
CA GLU A 156 -16.54 10.65 4.17
C GLU A 156 -16.61 9.37 5.00
N ALA A 157 -15.69 8.42 4.79
CA ALA A 157 -15.64 7.20 5.59
C ALA A 157 -15.35 7.52 7.06
N ALA A 158 -15.92 6.74 7.98
CA ALA A 158 -15.67 6.91 9.42
C ALA A 158 -14.19 6.81 9.77
N VAL A 159 -13.50 5.87 9.12
CA VAL A 159 -12.05 5.71 9.17
C VAL A 159 -11.57 5.37 7.76
N LEU A 160 -10.54 6.06 7.30
CA LEU A 160 -9.87 5.77 6.04
C LEU A 160 -8.37 5.65 6.29
N GLN A 161 -7.80 4.50 5.95
CA GLN A 161 -6.36 4.27 5.94
C GLN A 161 -5.91 3.84 4.56
N THR A 162 -4.93 4.53 4.01
CA THR A 162 -4.39 4.25 2.68
C THR A 162 -2.91 3.96 2.73
N GLU A 163 -2.44 3.03 1.91
CA GLU A 163 -1.03 2.76 1.72
C GLU A 163 -0.72 2.62 0.23
N ALA A 164 0.29 3.37 -0.23
CA ALA A 164 0.71 3.31 -1.63
C ALA A 164 1.99 2.49 -1.79
N PHE A 165 1.99 1.48 -2.66
CA PHE A 165 3.16 0.64 -2.95
C PHE A 165 4.02 1.15 -4.13
N SER A 166 3.70 2.30 -4.69
CA SER A 166 4.52 2.97 -5.69
C SER A 166 4.62 4.45 -5.37
N LEU A 167 5.73 5.05 -5.77
CA LEU A 167 5.86 6.50 -5.74
C LEU A 167 4.76 7.10 -6.60
N SER A 168 4.09 8.14 -6.10
CA SER A 168 3.40 9.07 -6.98
C SER A 168 4.47 9.57 -7.96
N GLN A 169 4.23 9.42 -9.25
CA GLN A 169 5.02 10.14 -10.23
C GLN A 169 4.67 11.62 -9.99
N PHE A 170 5.53 12.28 -9.24
CA PHE A 170 5.53 13.74 -9.29
C PHE A 170 5.93 14.09 -10.72
N SER A 171 4.98 14.26 -11.60
CA SER A 171 5.14 15.06 -12.78
C SER A 171 5.30 16.51 -12.28
N ALA A 172 6.50 16.85 -11.82
CA ALA A 172 6.88 18.25 -11.83
C ALA A 172 6.72 18.66 -13.28
N GLU A 173 5.78 19.55 -13.54
CA GLU A 173 5.76 20.27 -14.81
C GLU A 173 7.19 20.78 -14.99
N GLN A 174 7.85 20.34 -16.07
CA GLN A 174 9.26 20.63 -16.33
C GLN A 174 9.55 22.13 -16.56
N THR A 175 8.65 23.00 -16.15
CA THR A 175 8.70 24.46 -16.37
C THR A 175 9.56 25.20 -15.34
N ASP A 176 9.90 24.60 -14.20
CA ASP A 176 10.65 25.27 -13.14
C ASP A 176 12.07 24.70 -13.02
N ILE A 177 12.93 25.08 -13.97
CA ILE A 177 14.36 24.76 -13.97
C ILE A 177 15.04 25.63 -12.93
N GLY A 178 15.59 25.02 -11.87
CA GLY A 178 16.29 25.75 -10.83
C GLY A 178 16.67 24.89 -9.64
N PHE A 179 17.32 25.53 -8.68
CA PHE A 179 17.73 24.92 -7.43
C PHE A 179 17.02 25.59 -6.25
N ILE A 180 16.79 24.82 -5.20
CA ILE A 180 16.41 25.33 -3.88
C ILE A 180 17.55 25.01 -2.89
N ASN A 181 17.81 25.92 -1.98
CA ASN A 181 18.77 25.69 -0.90
C ASN A 181 18.04 25.09 0.30
N VAL A 182 18.47 23.91 0.71
CA VAL A 182 17.93 23.21 1.88
C VAL A 182 19.00 23.21 2.97
N THR A 183 18.72 23.85 4.10
CA THR A 183 19.58 23.87 5.26
C THR A 183 19.18 22.77 6.24
N LEU A 184 20.09 21.85 6.51
CA LEU A 184 19.94 20.80 7.51
C LEU A 184 20.29 21.36 8.88
N THR A 185 19.29 21.76 9.66
CA THR A 185 19.48 22.51 10.91
C THR A 185 20.36 21.79 11.94
N LYS A 186 20.26 20.45 12.05
CA LYS A 186 21.07 19.68 13.00
C LYS A 186 22.56 19.63 12.65
N SER A 187 22.90 19.65 11.38
CA SER A 187 24.31 19.59 10.90
C SER A 187 24.83 20.92 10.40
N ASN A 188 23.98 21.93 10.36
CA ASN A 188 24.27 23.27 9.82
C ASN A 188 24.85 23.25 8.39
N LYS A 189 24.42 22.28 7.58
CA LYS A 189 24.82 22.13 6.18
C LYS A 189 23.74 22.65 5.26
N THR A 190 24.11 23.46 4.31
CA THR A 190 23.22 23.91 3.22
C THR A 190 23.61 23.20 1.94
N VAL A 191 22.62 22.63 1.26
CA VAL A 191 22.76 21.90 -0.01
C VAL A 191 21.81 22.47 -1.04
N ALA A 192 22.27 22.61 -2.28
CA ALA A 192 21.44 22.99 -3.41
C ALA A 192 20.77 21.72 -3.98
N ILE A 193 19.46 21.72 -4.04
CA ILE A 193 18.66 20.61 -4.54
C ILE A 193 17.90 21.06 -5.79
N PRO A 194 17.97 20.31 -6.91
CA PRO A 194 17.19 20.61 -8.09
C PRO A 194 15.69 20.60 -7.78
N LYS A 195 14.97 21.59 -8.26
CA LYS A 195 13.50 21.61 -8.17
C LYS A 195 12.90 20.39 -8.85
N GLY A 196 11.83 19.86 -8.28
CA GLY A 196 11.16 18.65 -8.81
C GLY A 196 11.84 17.32 -8.49
N GLN A 197 13.01 17.33 -7.82
CA GLN A 197 13.66 16.09 -7.36
C GLN A 197 13.34 15.77 -5.89
N SER A 198 13.38 14.49 -5.55
CA SER A 198 13.27 14.02 -4.18
C SER A 198 14.41 14.58 -3.33
N ILE A 199 14.09 15.20 -2.20
CA ILE A 199 15.10 15.70 -1.24
C ILE A 199 16.02 14.57 -0.79
N LEU A 200 15.49 13.39 -0.47
CA LEU A 200 16.25 12.23 -0.06
C LEU A 200 17.31 11.84 -1.13
N SER A 201 16.88 11.67 -2.37
CA SER A 201 17.78 11.28 -3.47
C SER A 201 18.84 12.34 -3.73
N SER A 202 18.49 13.61 -3.66
CA SER A 202 19.43 14.72 -3.88
C SER A 202 20.46 14.82 -2.75
N LEU A 203 20.07 14.56 -1.51
CA LEU A 203 21.00 14.49 -0.37
C LEU A 203 21.99 13.33 -0.52
N GLU A 204 21.51 12.16 -0.92
CA GLU A 204 22.35 10.99 -1.15
C GLU A 204 23.37 11.20 -2.28
N GLN A 205 22.97 11.83 -3.38
CA GLN A 205 23.87 12.21 -4.47
C GLN A 205 25.01 13.12 -4.02
N GLN A 206 24.78 13.92 -2.98
CA GLN A 206 25.78 14.80 -2.37
C GLN A 206 26.53 14.14 -1.18
N GLY A 207 26.41 12.81 -1.04
CA GLY A 207 27.11 12.03 -0.02
C GLY A 207 26.53 12.15 1.39
N ILE A 208 25.39 12.80 1.55
CA ILE A 208 24.67 12.85 2.82
C ILE A 208 23.74 11.64 2.88
N LYS A 209 23.84 10.89 3.97
CA LYS A 209 23.03 9.66 4.17
C LYS A 209 21.96 9.89 5.24
N PRO A 210 20.78 10.42 4.89
CA PRO A 210 19.70 10.56 5.85
C PRO A 210 19.19 9.18 6.27
N ASN A 211 18.68 9.08 7.49
CA ASN A 211 17.97 7.88 7.88
C ASN A 211 16.70 7.74 7.03
N HIS A 212 16.53 6.58 6.40
CA HIS A 212 15.40 6.34 5.52
C HIS A 212 14.93 4.86 5.60
N GLY A 213 13.74 4.59 5.08
CA GLY A 213 13.16 3.24 4.98
C GLY A 213 12.66 2.96 3.56
N CYS A 214 11.35 3.10 3.35
CA CYS A 214 10.66 2.71 2.10
C CYS A 214 11.03 3.55 0.87
N ARG A 215 11.57 4.75 1.02
CA ARG A 215 11.81 5.75 -0.04
C ARG A 215 10.55 6.22 -0.77
N MET A 216 9.38 5.95 -0.23
CA MET A 216 8.08 6.23 -0.84
C MET A 216 7.26 7.26 -0.04
N GLY A 217 7.83 7.82 1.03
CA GLY A 217 7.17 8.83 1.85
C GLY A 217 6.13 8.29 2.84
N ILE A 218 5.93 6.98 2.92
CA ILE A 218 4.88 6.35 3.72
C ILE A 218 5.35 5.82 5.08
N CYS A 219 6.63 5.48 5.25
CA CYS A 219 7.12 4.86 6.49
C CYS A 219 7.58 5.87 7.54
N ASN A 220 7.49 7.16 7.28
CA ASN A 220 7.88 8.28 8.16
C ASN A 220 9.34 8.26 8.68
N LYS A 221 10.18 7.28 8.30
CA LYS A 221 11.57 7.20 8.76
C LYS A 221 12.45 8.38 8.32
N CYS A 222 12.13 8.99 7.18
CA CYS A 222 12.81 10.17 6.66
C CYS A 222 11.98 11.46 6.82
N ALA A 223 10.89 11.41 7.62
CA ALA A 223 10.09 12.58 7.89
C ALA A 223 10.92 13.70 8.50
N CYS A 224 10.71 14.93 8.04
CA CYS A 224 11.36 16.12 8.55
C CYS A 224 10.33 17.24 8.70
N THR A 225 10.56 18.11 9.68
CA THR A 225 9.74 19.32 9.86
C THR A 225 10.36 20.42 9.02
N LYS A 226 9.55 21.06 8.17
CA LYS A 226 9.96 22.27 7.49
C LYS A 226 9.96 23.42 8.50
N ALA A 227 11.12 24.03 8.75
CA ALA A 227 11.18 25.31 9.44
C ALA A 227 10.66 26.39 8.48
N GLN A 228 9.88 27.32 9.00
CA GLN A 228 9.40 28.49 8.25
C GLN A 228 10.50 29.48 8.02
#